data_33d5405175b724ffc1a2ad341c3b86be
#
_entry.id   33d5405175b724ffc1a2ad341c3b86be
#
_cell.length_a   1.000
_cell.length_b   1.000
_cell.length_c   1.000
_cell.angle_alpha   90.00
_cell.angle_beta   90.00
_cell.angle_gamma   90.00
#
_symmetry.space_group_name_H-M   'P 1'
#
loop_
_entity.id
_entity.type
_entity.pdbx_description
1 polymer ?
#
loop_
_entity_poly.entity_id
_entity_poly.type
_entity_poly.pdbx_seq_one_letter_code
_entity_poly.pdbx_strand_id
1 'polypeptide(L)'
;MNNVKSWDELKIKFNATAFNETFDIIVAIANGGIVPAAIINQRLQLPIELLKINYRDNRQQPLYPSPKLLTDISFDVKDKRVLLVEDRVKTGATLEFAKQLLKDAAMVKTFAVNGKADYALYDEACFSFPWIV
;
A
#
# COMPACT_ATOMS: atom_id res chain seq x y z
N MET A 1 14.95 16.82 -10.74
CA MET A 1 13.80 16.88 -11.66
C MET A 1 12.78 15.82 -11.27
N ASN A 2 11.53 16.21 -11.18
CA ASN A 2 10.49 15.26 -10.82
C ASN A 2 10.00 14.50 -12.05
N ASN A 3 10.06 13.19 -11.98
CA ASN A 3 9.42 12.33 -12.94
C ASN A 3 7.95 12.20 -12.52
N VAL A 4 7.03 12.52 -13.43
CA VAL A 4 5.59 12.51 -13.16
C VAL A 4 4.93 11.45 -14.02
N LYS A 5 4.12 10.60 -13.40
CA LYS A 5 3.27 9.66 -14.13
C LYS A 5 1.87 10.27 -14.24
N SER A 6 1.29 10.18 -15.42
CA SER A 6 -0.06 10.70 -15.65
C SER A 6 -1.13 9.74 -15.12
N TRP A 7 -2.34 10.27 -14.92
CA TRP A 7 -3.50 9.43 -14.59
C TRP A 7 -3.76 8.36 -15.64
N ASP A 8 -3.66 8.72 -16.93
CA ASP A 8 -3.90 7.76 -18.02
C ASP A 8 -2.90 6.61 -17.98
N GLU A 9 -1.64 6.92 -17.74
CA GLU A 9 -0.58 5.93 -17.65
C GLU A 9 -0.83 4.98 -16.47
N LEU A 10 -1.13 5.52 -15.30
CA LEU A 10 -1.40 4.73 -14.11
C LEU A 10 -2.67 3.88 -14.26
N LYS A 11 -3.71 4.45 -14.87
CA LYS A 11 -4.95 3.72 -15.14
C LYS A 11 -4.71 2.47 -15.97
N ILE A 12 -3.87 2.57 -16.99
CA ILE A 12 -3.48 1.42 -17.82
C ILE A 12 -2.78 0.37 -16.96
N LYS A 13 -1.86 0.79 -16.10
CA LYS A 13 -1.14 -0.12 -15.21
C LYS A 13 -2.06 -0.81 -14.20
N PHE A 14 -2.96 -0.06 -13.57
CA PHE A 14 -3.95 -0.65 -12.66
C PHE A 14 -4.84 -1.67 -13.38
N ASN A 15 -5.31 -1.34 -14.57
CA ASN A 15 -6.14 -2.24 -15.36
C ASN A 15 -5.41 -3.52 -15.76
N ALA A 16 -4.11 -3.44 -16.00
CA ALA A 16 -3.30 -4.60 -16.39
C ALA A 16 -2.96 -5.51 -15.21
N THR A 17 -3.14 -5.04 -13.98
CA THR A 17 -2.83 -5.84 -12.80
C THR A 17 -3.87 -6.93 -12.61
N ALA A 18 -3.43 -8.18 -12.59
CA ALA A 18 -4.28 -9.34 -12.30
C ALA A 18 -3.87 -9.91 -10.94
N PHE A 19 -4.83 -10.11 -10.05
CA PHE A 19 -4.58 -10.75 -8.76
C PHE A 19 -4.80 -12.25 -8.89
N ASN A 20 -3.82 -13.04 -8.47
CA ASN A 20 -3.85 -14.49 -8.57
C ASN A 20 -4.51 -15.16 -7.37
N GLU A 21 -4.73 -14.40 -6.30
CA GLU A 21 -5.38 -14.86 -5.08
C GLU A 21 -6.72 -14.15 -4.91
N THR A 22 -7.58 -14.76 -4.10
CA THR A 22 -8.77 -14.10 -3.60
C THR A 22 -8.46 -13.45 -2.25
N PHE A 23 -9.08 -12.31 -1.97
CA PHE A 23 -8.88 -11.56 -0.74
C PHE A 23 -10.20 -11.34 -0.04
N ASP A 24 -10.15 -11.20 1.29
CA ASP A 24 -11.31 -10.91 2.13
C ASP A 24 -11.38 -9.45 2.52
N ILE A 25 -10.23 -8.78 2.58
CA ILE A 25 -10.12 -7.41 3.08
C ILE A 25 -8.90 -6.73 2.46
N ILE A 26 -9.03 -5.43 2.23
CA ILE A 26 -7.92 -4.55 1.88
C ILE A 26 -7.51 -3.78 3.13
N VAL A 27 -6.22 -3.78 3.44
CA VAL A 27 -5.66 -2.93 4.48
C VAL A 27 -4.73 -1.93 3.80
N ALA A 28 -5.06 -0.65 3.91
CA ALA A 28 -4.28 0.42 3.32
C ALA A 28 -3.39 1.06 4.39
N ILE A 29 -2.11 1.21 4.07
CA ILE A 29 -1.20 1.97 4.92
C ILE A 29 -1.46 3.45 4.68
N ALA A 30 -2.04 4.09 5.66
CA ALA A 30 -2.41 5.50 5.53
C ALA A 30 -1.22 6.40 5.87
N ASN A 31 -1.11 7.51 5.15
CA ASN A 31 -2.09 8.01 4.17
C ASN A 31 -1.81 7.54 2.73
N GLY A 32 -0.57 7.19 2.39
CA GLY A 32 -0.15 6.95 1.00
C GLY A 32 -0.91 5.84 0.29
N GLY A 33 -1.32 4.80 1.02
CA GLY A 33 -2.03 3.66 0.45
C GLY A 33 -3.53 3.89 0.22
N ILE A 34 -4.09 5.01 0.68
CA ILE A 34 -5.54 5.23 0.61
C ILE A 34 -6.03 5.30 -0.83
N VAL A 35 -5.41 6.14 -1.66
CA VAL A 35 -5.85 6.31 -3.05
C VAL A 35 -5.66 5.03 -3.86
N PRO A 36 -4.48 4.37 -3.83
CA PRO A 36 -4.31 3.10 -4.53
C PRO A 36 -5.32 2.04 -4.09
N ALA A 37 -5.59 1.92 -2.79
CA ALA A 37 -6.56 0.96 -2.27
C ALA A 37 -7.96 1.24 -2.83
N ALA A 38 -8.38 2.50 -2.85
CA ALA A 38 -9.67 2.89 -3.38
C ALA A 38 -9.81 2.55 -4.88
N ILE A 39 -8.74 2.76 -5.65
CA ILE A 39 -8.72 2.44 -7.08
C ILE A 39 -8.88 0.92 -7.28
N ILE A 40 -8.06 0.13 -6.60
CA ILE A 40 -8.11 -1.34 -6.67
C ILE A 40 -9.50 -1.83 -6.27
N ASN A 41 -10.09 -1.22 -5.26
CA ASN A 41 -11.37 -1.66 -4.71
C ASN A 41 -12.57 -1.38 -5.61
N GLN A 42 -12.42 -0.57 -6.65
CA GLN A 42 -13.44 -0.48 -7.70
C GLN A 42 -13.68 -1.86 -8.33
N ARG A 43 -12.64 -2.69 -8.41
CA ARG A 43 -12.73 -4.05 -8.96
C ARG A 43 -13.06 -5.09 -7.90
N LEU A 44 -12.40 -5.02 -6.73
CA LEU A 44 -12.50 -6.08 -5.73
C LEU A 44 -13.73 -5.97 -4.84
N GLN A 45 -14.18 -4.76 -4.55
CA GLN A 45 -15.37 -4.47 -3.73
C GLN A 45 -15.33 -5.17 -2.36
N LEU A 46 -14.24 -4.97 -1.64
CA LEU A 46 -13.98 -5.53 -0.31
C LEU A 46 -14.05 -4.44 0.76
N PRO A 47 -14.20 -4.81 2.03
CA PRO A 47 -13.97 -3.86 3.11
C PRO A 47 -12.55 -3.30 3.04
N ILE A 48 -12.39 -2.01 3.30
CA ILE A 48 -11.08 -1.36 3.44
C ILE A 48 -10.93 -0.92 4.88
N GLU A 49 -9.80 -1.29 5.50
CA GLU A 49 -9.38 -0.79 6.79
C GLU A 49 -8.07 -0.04 6.65
N LEU A 50 -7.84 0.92 7.54
CA LEU A 50 -6.64 1.74 7.51
C LEU A 50 -5.68 1.34 8.61
N LEU A 51 -4.41 1.27 8.28
CA LEU A 51 -3.33 1.05 9.22
C LEU A 51 -2.44 2.29 9.19
N LYS A 52 -2.58 3.14 10.20
CA LYS A 52 -1.86 4.42 10.23
C LYS A 52 -0.44 4.21 10.74
N ILE A 53 0.49 4.16 9.81
CA ILE A 53 1.91 4.00 10.08
C ILE A 53 2.63 5.24 9.57
N ASN A 54 3.51 5.80 10.37
CA ASN A 54 4.39 6.87 9.95
C ASN A 54 5.84 6.46 10.15
N TYR A 55 6.67 6.77 9.18
CA TYR A 55 8.11 6.53 9.24
C TYR A 55 8.87 7.69 8.60
N ARG A 56 8.34 8.24 7.49
CA ARG A 56 9.01 9.24 6.66
C ARG A 56 8.14 10.47 6.47
N ASP A 57 8.79 11.61 6.24
CA ASP A 57 8.09 12.84 5.86
C ASP A 57 7.75 12.84 4.36
N ASN A 58 7.18 13.96 3.87
CA ASN A 58 6.80 14.12 2.47
C ASN A 58 7.99 14.07 1.51
N ARG A 59 9.21 14.25 2.00
CA ARG A 59 10.45 14.19 1.24
C ARG A 59 11.12 12.83 1.34
N GLN A 60 10.45 11.84 1.93
CA GLN A 60 10.95 10.49 2.14
C GLN A 60 12.12 10.41 3.12
N GLN A 61 12.28 11.43 3.97
CA GLN A 61 13.27 11.40 5.04
C GLN A 61 12.69 10.72 6.28
N PRO A 62 13.44 9.83 6.96
CA PRO A 62 12.93 9.17 8.15
C PRO A 62 12.62 10.18 9.27
N LEU A 63 11.40 10.09 9.82
CA LEU A 63 10.98 10.86 11.00
C LEU A 63 11.30 10.14 12.31
N TYR A 64 11.39 8.81 12.25
CA TYR A 64 11.61 7.94 13.39
C TYR A 64 12.71 6.95 13.06
N PRO A 65 13.36 6.33 14.07
CA PRO A 65 14.34 5.26 13.83
C PRO A 65 13.74 4.04 13.14
N SER A 66 12.44 3.84 13.28
CA SER A 66 11.69 2.74 12.66
C SER A 66 10.26 3.18 12.42
N PRO A 67 9.49 2.45 11.59
CA PRO A 67 8.07 2.74 11.40
C PRO A 67 7.31 2.73 12.72
N LYS A 68 6.32 3.61 12.85
CA LYS A 68 5.55 3.79 14.08
C LYS A 68 4.06 3.72 13.78
N LEU A 69 3.35 2.91 14.55
CA LEU A 69 1.89 2.86 14.51
C LEU A 69 1.34 4.08 15.25
N LEU A 70 0.51 4.87 14.56
CA LEU A 70 0.00 6.13 15.10
C LEU A 70 -1.31 5.99 15.87
N THR A 71 -2.11 4.96 15.54
CA THR A 71 -3.37 4.69 16.22
C THR A 71 -3.51 3.19 16.43
N ASP A 72 -4.21 2.81 17.50
CA ASP A 72 -4.47 1.40 17.78
C ASP A 72 -5.27 0.76 16.62
N ILE A 73 -5.00 -0.52 16.38
CA ILE A 73 -5.73 -1.29 15.38
C ILE A 73 -7.12 -1.59 15.91
N SER A 74 -8.15 -1.16 15.15
CA SER A 74 -9.56 -1.31 15.55
C SER A 74 -10.28 -2.41 14.78
N PHE A 75 -9.57 -3.14 13.93
CA PHE A 75 -10.15 -4.20 13.09
C PHE A 75 -9.43 -5.51 13.34
N ASP A 76 -10.05 -6.61 12.95
CA ASP A 76 -9.54 -7.96 13.12
C ASP A 76 -9.27 -8.59 11.76
N VAL A 77 -8.08 -9.16 11.59
CA VAL A 77 -7.67 -9.86 10.36
C VAL A 77 -7.50 -11.36 10.57
N LYS A 78 -7.88 -11.88 11.74
CA LYS A 78 -7.69 -13.29 12.05
C LYS A 78 -8.34 -14.17 10.99
N ASP A 79 -7.55 -15.10 10.46
CA ASP A 79 -7.96 -16.07 9.43
C ASP A 79 -8.44 -15.42 8.12
N LYS A 80 -8.16 -14.13 7.91
CA LYS A 80 -8.52 -13.42 6.69
C LYS A 80 -7.37 -13.39 5.69
N ARG A 81 -7.73 -13.29 4.42
CA ARG A 81 -6.80 -13.13 3.31
C ARG A 81 -6.71 -11.64 3.00
N VAL A 82 -5.56 -11.05 3.28
CA VAL A 82 -5.37 -9.59 3.29
C VAL A 82 -4.56 -9.14 2.07
N LEU A 83 -5.06 -8.11 1.38
CA LEU A 83 -4.26 -7.32 0.45
C LEU A 83 -3.81 -6.04 1.16
N LEU A 84 -2.51 -5.94 1.41
CA LEU A 84 -1.88 -4.81 2.10
C LEU A 84 -1.37 -3.82 1.05
N VAL A 85 -1.87 -2.59 1.06
CA VAL A 85 -1.63 -1.63 -0.01
C VAL A 85 -0.82 -0.44 0.49
N GLU A 86 0.24 -0.12 -0.24
CA GLU A 86 1.09 1.05 -0.02
C GLU A 86 1.28 1.77 -1.36
N ASP A 87 1.58 3.06 -1.33
CA ASP A 87 1.88 3.79 -2.57
C ASP A 87 3.32 3.59 -3.02
N ARG A 88 4.26 3.71 -2.09
CA ARG A 88 5.70 3.70 -2.41
C ARG A 88 6.44 2.87 -1.39
N VAL A 89 7.27 1.95 -1.89
CA VAL A 89 8.13 1.10 -1.05
C VAL A 89 9.58 1.48 -1.35
N LYS A 90 10.28 2.02 -0.35
CA LYS A 90 11.68 2.43 -0.48
C LYS A 90 12.63 1.37 0.05
N THR A 91 12.51 1.02 1.33
CA THR A 91 13.36 0.01 1.98
C THR A 91 12.61 -1.27 2.32
N GLY A 92 11.29 -1.22 2.33
CA GLY A 92 10.46 -2.33 2.79
C GLY A 92 10.17 -2.32 4.29
N ALA A 93 10.76 -1.39 5.04
CA ALA A 93 10.62 -1.36 6.50
C ALA A 93 9.15 -1.19 6.94
N THR A 94 8.40 -0.31 6.28
CA THR A 94 6.99 -0.08 6.59
C THR A 94 6.14 -1.30 6.28
N LEU A 95 6.35 -1.95 5.13
CA LEU A 95 5.62 -3.15 4.77
C LEU A 95 5.92 -4.30 5.75
N GLU A 96 7.16 -4.50 6.12
CA GLU A 96 7.53 -5.56 7.07
C GLU A 96 6.90 -5.31 8.44
N PHE A 97 6.93 -4.07 8.92
CA PHE A 97 6.27 -3.70 10.16
C PHE A 97 4.77 -3.96 10.11
N ALA A 98 4.11 -3.55 9.03
CA ALA A 98 2.67 -3.78 8.83
C ALA A 98 2.34 -5.27 8.79
N LYS A 99 3.15 -6.07 8.08
CA LYS A 99 2.93 -7.53 8.01
C LYS A 99 3.00 -8.16 9.39
N GLN A 100 3.91 -7.72 10.25
CA GLN A 100 4.01 -8.23 11.63
C GLN A 100 2.77 -7.87 12.45
N LEU A 101 2.22 -6.67 12.25
CA LEU A 101 0.98 -6.28 12.92
C LEU A 101 -0.22 -7.12 12.47
N LEU A 102 -0.15 -7.70 11.27
CA LEU A 102 -1.22 -8.50 10.68
C LEU A 102 -0.92 -10.00 10.70
N LYS A 103 -0.06 -10.44 11.60
CA LYS A 103 0.44 -11.83 11.65
C LYS A 103 -0.65 -12.89 11.83
N ASP A 104 -1.80 -12.53 12.40
CA ASP A 104 -2.90 -13.45 12.60
C ASP A 104 -3.74 -13.71 11.33
N ALA A 105 -3.48 -12.96 10.26
CA ALA A 105 -4.13 -13.18 8.98
C ALA A 105 -3.76 -14.56 8.41
N ALA A 106 -4.69 -15.13 7.63
CA ALA A 106 -4.43 -16.38 6.92
C ALA A 106 -3.38 -16.18 5.82
N MET A 107 -3.38 -15.00 5.20
CA MET A 107 -2.44 -14.65 4.14
C MET A 107 -2.34 -13.12 4.07
N VAL A 108 -1.13 -12.62 3.85
CA VAL A 108 -0.92 -11.20 3.54
C VAL A 108 -0.12 -11.12 2.24
N LYS A 109 -0.72 -10.53 1.21
CA LYS A 109 -0.03 -10.14 -0.02
C LYS A 109 0.05 -8.64 -0.09
N THR A 110 1.13 -8.13 -0.66
CA THR A 110 1.41 -6.70 -0.69
C THR A 110 1.22 -6.14 -2.09
N PHE A 111 0.74 -4.90 -2.16
CA PHE A 111 0.65 -4.13 -3.39
C PHE A 111 1.31 -2.77 -3.18
N ALA A 112 2.12 -2.36 -4.16
CA ALA A 112 2.71 -1.03 -4.20
C ALA A 112 2.49 -0.41 -5.58
N VAL A 113 2.26 0.90 -5.61
CA VAL A 113 2.29 1.63 -6.89
C VAL A 113 3.71 1.64 -7.42
N ASN A 114 4.69 1.92 -6.54
CA ASN A 114 6.09 1.89 -6.94
C ASN A 114 6.94 1.26 -5.84
N GLY A 115 7.66 0.20 -6.17
CA GLY A 115 8.57 -0.48 -5.27
C GLY A 115 8.38 -1.98 -5.27
N LYS A 116 9.14 -2.68 -4.43
CA LYS A 116 9.10 -4.14 -4.35
C LYS A 116 7.96 -4.60 -3.47
N ALA A 117 7.04 -5.33 -4.06
CA ALA A 117 5.89 -5.91 -3.41
C ALA A 117 5.47 -7.17 -4.19
N ASP A 118 4.52 -7.93 -3.63
CA ASP A 118 4.00 -9.10 -4.35
C ASP A 118 3.33 -8.69 -5.68
N TYR A 119 2.67 -7.53 -5.67
CA TYR A 119 2.12 -6.89 -6.85
C TYR A 119 2.64 -5.45 -6.89
N ALA A 120 3.18 -5.02 -8.01
CA ALA A 120 3.67 -3.65 -8.16
C ALA A 120 3.38 -3.16 -9.56
N LEU A 121 2.99 -1.88 -9.69
CA LEU A 121 2.83 -1.27 -11.00
C LEU A 121 4.19 -0.90 -11.59
N TYR A 122 5.09 -0.43 -10.74
CA TYR A 122 6.44 0.01 -11.11
C TYR A 122 7.42 -0.44 -10.02
N ASP A 123 8.68 -0.57 -10.41
CA ASP A 123 9.80 -0.71 -9.48
C ASP A 123 10.97 0.10 -10.04
N GLU A 124 10.88 1.41 -9.89
CA GLU A 124 11.83 2.35 -10.49
C GLU A 124 12.11 3.51 -9.56
N ALA A 125 12.95 4.44 -9.99
CA ALA A 125 13.25 5.64 -9.23
C ALA A 125 11.97 6.41 -8.87
N CYS A 126 12.02 7.16 -7.77
CA CYS A 126 10.89 7.92 -7.26
C CYS A 126 10.28 8.83 -8.34
N PHE A 127 8.96 8.84 -8.40
CA PHE A 127 8.20 9.72 -9.29
C PHE A 127 6.98 10.28 -8.55
N SER A 128 6.42 11.37 -9.07
CA SER A 128 5.25 12.01 -8.48
C SER A 128 3.97 11.30 -8.91
N PHE A 129 3.08 11.08 -7.95
CA PHE A 129 1.76 10.53 -8.23
C PHE A 129 0.79 11.64 -8.61
N PRO A 130 -0.15 11.39 -9.53
CA PRO A 130 -1.10 12.42 -9.97
C PRO A 130 -2.11 12.83 -8.89
N TRP A 131 -2.28 12.03 -7.83
CA TRP A 131 -3.19 12.38 -6.73
C TRP A 131 -2.53 13.21 -5.63
N ILE A 132 -1.23 13.45 -5.71
CA ILE A 132 -0.55 14.35 -4.77
C ILE A 132 -0.73 15.79 -5.28
N VAL A 133 -1.39 16.60 -4.50
CA VAL A 133 -1.70 17.99 -4.87
C VAL A 133 -1.04 18.97 -3.92
#